data_8822795d59999c32396c6157cd771d9c
#
_entry.id   8822795d59999c32396c6157cd771d9c
#
_cell.length_a   1.000
_cell.length_b   1.000
_cell.length_c   1.000
_cell.angle_alpha   90.00
_cell.angle_beta   90.00
_cell.angle_gamma   90.00
#
_symmetry.space_group_name_H-M   'P 1'
#
loop_
_entity.id
_entity.type
_entity.pdbx_description
1 polymer ?
#
loop_
_entity_poly.entity_id
_entity_poly.type
_entity_poly.pdbx_seq_one_letter_code
_entity_poly.pdbx_strand_id
1 'polypeptide(L)'
;MSQTAAIDAQERARVMTMAVVRAAEKLGLSGKDMALILGVSEPTVSRMRKDEFRLEEGTKPFELGARFVRLFRSLDAITGGDGKVANA
;
A
#
# COMPACT_ATOMS: atom_id res chain seq x y z
N MET A 1 -3.78 4.27 -28.00
CA MET A 1 -4.65 4.78 -26.93
C MET A 1 -4.88 3.75 -25.86
N SER A 2 -5.48 2.60 -26.21
CA SER A 2 -5.74 1.57 -25.22
C SER A 2 -4.46 1.03 -24.58
N GLN A 3 -3.39 0.95 -25.34
CA GLN A 3 -2.10 0.48 -24.83
C GLN A 3 -1.56 1.41 -23.76
N THR A 4 -1.66 2.72 -23.98
CA THR A 4 -1.21 3.70 -23.01
C THR A 4 -2.03 3.61 -21.72
N ALA A 5 -3.35 3.44 -21.84
CA ALA A 5 -4.22 3.31 -20.69
C ALA A 5 -3.89 2.04 -19.89
N ALA A 6 -3.58 0.93 -20.58
CA ALA A 6 -3.22 -0.31 -19.91
C ALA A 6 -1.89 -0.16 -19.15
N ILE A 7 -0.91 0.51 -19.75
CA ILE A 7 0.38 0.75 -19.11
C ILE A 7 0.19 1.63 -17.87
N ASP A 8 -0.63 2.68 -17.97
CA ASP A 8 -0.90 3.57 -16.84
C ASP A 8 -1.59 2.81 -15.70
N ALA A 9 -2.54 1.93 -16.02
CA ALA A 9 -3.22 1.14 -15.00
C ALA A 9 -2.24 0.19 -14.30
N GLN A 10 -1.36 -0.45 -15.06
CA GLN A 10 -0.35 -1.33 -14.48
C GLN A 10 0.62 -0.56 -13.59
N GLU A 11 1.02 0.62 -14.02
CA GLU A 11 1.94 1.44 -13.24
C GLU A 11 1.27 1.91 -11.95
N ARG A 12 -0.01 2.31 -12.02
CA ARG A 12 -0.75 2.71 -10.82
C ARG A 12 -0.88 1.54 -9.84
N ALA A 13 -1.13 0.34 -10.36
CA ALA A 13 -1.20 -0.86 -9.53
C ALA A 13 0.13 -1.11 -8.83
N ARG A 14 1.23 -0.99 -9.55
CA ARG A 14 2.56 -1.19 -9.00
C ARG A 14 2.87 -0.15 -7.92
N VAL A 15 2.63 1.11 -8.23
CA VAL A 15 2.91 2.21 -7.29
C VAL A 15 2.05 2.07 -6.04
N MET A 16 0.77 1.75 -6.21
CA MET A 16 -0.13 1.56 -5.06
C MET A 16 0.36 0.40 -4.18
N THR A 17 0.72 -0.72 -4.79
CA THR A 17 1.19 -1.88 -4.04
C THR A 17 2.45 -1.55 -3.26
N MET A 18 3.40 -0.88 -3.89
CA MET A 18 4.63 -0.46 -3.22
C MET A 18 4.36 0.50 -2.08
N ALA A 19 3.44 1.45 -2.29
CA ALA A 19 3.10 2.42 -1.25
C ALA A 19 2.49 1.72 -0.03
N VAL A 20 1.61 0.75 -0.26
CA VAL A 20 1.00 -0.02 0.81
C VAL A 20 2.06 -0.79 1.60
N VAL A 21 2.95 -1.48 0.89
CA VAL A 21 3.99 -2.27 1.53
C VAL A 21 4.92 -1.38 2.37
N ARG A 22 5.34 -0.25 1.82
CA ARG A 22 6.22 0.66 2.54
C ARG A 22 5.56 1.27 3.76
N ALA A 23 4.30 1.67 3.63
CA ALA A 23 3.56 2.23 4.76
C ALA A 23 3.44 1.20 5.88
N ALA A 24 3.12 -0.04 5.52
CA ALA A 24 3.01 -1.12 6.49
C ALA A 24 4.34 -1.39 7.19
N GLU A 25 5.44 -1.36 6.45
CA GLU A 25 6.77 -1.55 7.03
C GLU A 25 7.10 -0.44 8.03
N LYS A 26 6.80 0.79 7.68
CA LYS A 26 7.05 1.92 8.57
C LYS A 26 6.22 1.84 9.84
N LEU A 27 5.02 1.27 9.76
CA LEU A 27 4.15 1.09 10.91
C LEU A 27 4.46 -0.19 11.70
N GLY A 28 5.36 -1.02 11.19
CA GLY A 28 5.71 -2.28 11.85
C GLY A 28 4.61 -3.32 11.77
N LEU A 29 3.77 -3.27 10.75
CA LEU A 29 2.69 -4.21 10.59
C LEU A 29 3.18 -5.56 10.07
N SER A 30 2.63 -6.63 10.62
CA SER A 30 2.96 -7.98 10.17
C SER A 30 2.20 -8.31 8.88
N GLY A 31 2.59 -9.42 8.23
CA GLY A 31 1.85 -9.91 7.07
C GLY A 31 0.41 -10.25 7.41
N LYS A 32 0.19 -10.77 8.61
CA LYS A 32 -1.16 -11.07 9.08
C LYS A 32 -2.01 -9.81 9.21
N ASP A 33 -1.42 -8.76 9.78
CA ASP A 33 -2.11 -7.47 9.92
C ASP A 33 -2.45 -6.90 8.56
N MET A 34 -1.52 -6.92 7.62
CA MET A 34 -1.76 -6.44 6.27
C MET A 34 -2.86 -7.23 5.58
N ALA A 35 -2.85 -8.55 5.76
CA ALA A 35 -3.86 -9.40 5.16
C ALA A 35 -5.27 -9.01 5.64
N LEU A 36 -5.40 -8.72 6.92
CA LEU A 36 -6.67 -8.29 7.49
C LEU A 36 -7.09 -6.92 6.97
N ILE A 37 -6.17 -5.99 6.91
CA ILE A 37 -6.47 -4.63 6.44
C ILE A 37 -6.90 -4.62 4.99
N LEU A 38 -6.22 -5.40 4.15
CA LEU A 38 -6.48 -5.40 2.71
C LEU A 38 -7.52 -6.40 2.27
N GLY A 39 -7.90 -7.33 3.15
CA GLY A 39 -8.83 -8.37 2.78
C GLY A 39 -8.23 -9.40 1.84
N VAL A 40 -6.94 -9.69 2.00
CA VAL A 40 -6.25 -10.69 1.18
C VAL A 40 -5.64 -11.75 2.10
N SER A 41 -5.09 -12.80 1.50
CA SER A 41 -4.42 -13.84 2.28
C SER A 41 -3.00 -13.44 2.65
N GLU A 42 -2.43 -14.09 3.65
CA GLU A 42 -1.04 -13.85 4.03
C GLU A 42 -0.06 -14.20 2.91
N PRO A 43 -0.25 -15.32 2.18
CA PRO A 43 0.60 -15.57 1.02
C PRO A 43 0.56 -14.46 -0.03
N THR A 44 -0.60 -13.83 -0.22
CA THR A 44 -0.72 -12.69 -1.13
C THR A 44 0.13 -11.52 -0.65
N VAL A 45 0.11 -11.23 0.65
CA VAL A 45 0.94 -10.18 1.23
C VAL A 45 2.42 -10.49 0.98
N SER A 46 2.82 -11.74 1.17
CA SER A 46 4.19 -12.15 0.92
C SER A 46 4.60 -11.87 -0.53
N ARG A 47 3.71 -12.18 -1.47
CA ARG A 47 3.97 -11.91 -2.89
C ARG A 47 4.03 -10.42 -3.18
N MET A 48 3.21 -9.63 -2.50
CA MET A 48 3.25 -8.17 -2.66
C MET A 48 4.63 -7.63 -2.24
N ARG A 49 5.18 -8.14 -1.16
CA ARG A 49 6.49 -7.73 -0.66
C ARG A 49 7.62 -8.09 -1.62
N LYS A 50 7.43 -9.15 -2.39
CA LYS A 50 8.42 -9.61 -3.38
C LYS A 50 8.18 -9.02 -4.76
N ASP A 51 7.21 -8.13 -4.91
CA ASP A 51 6.80 -7.56 -6.18
C ASP A 51 6.30 -8.63 -7.16
N GLU A 52 5.66 -9.67 -6.61
CA GLU A 52 5.09 -10.76 -7.39
C GLU A 52 3.57 -10.71 -7.47
N PHE A 53 2.96 -9.74 -6.82
CA PHE A 53 1.52 -9.53 -6.83
C PHE A 53 1.24 -8.04 -6.72
N ARG A 54 0.32 -7.56 -7.53
CA ARG A 54 -0.07 -6.15 -7.53
C ARG A 54 -1.56 -6.02 -7.29
N LEU A 55 -1.92 -5.02 -6.49
CA LEU A 55 -3.31 -4.67 -6.25
C LEU A 55 -3.86 -4.03 -7.52
N GLU A 56 -4.94 -4.59 -8.06
CA GLU A 56 -5.53 -4.10 -9.29
C GLU A 56 -6.61 -3.06 -9.01
N GLU A 57 -6.62 -1.99 -9.81
CA GLU A 57 -7.66 -0.99 -9.73
C GLU A 57 -9.03 -1.63 -9.93
N GLY A 58 -10.02 -1.13 -9.20
CA GLY A 58 -11.36 -1.65 -9.30
C GLY A 58 -11.64 -2.84 -8.41
N THR A 59 -10.64 -3.34 -7.70
CA THR A 59 -10.83 -4.44 -6.75
C THR A 59 -10.92 -3.90 -5.33
N LYS A 60 -11.56 -4.67 -4.47
CA LYS A 60 -11.69 -4.28 -3.06
C LYS A 60 -10.34 -4.12 -2.37
N PRO A 61 -9.38 -5.04 -2.54
CA PRO A 61 -8.07 -4.85 -1.92
C PRO A 61 -7.37 -3.57 -2.36
N PHE A 62 -7.53 -3.16 -3.61
CA PHE A 62 -6.96 -1.90 -4.08
C PHE A 62 -7.60 -0.71 -3.35
N GLU A 63 -8.93 -0.73 -3.22
CA GLU A 63 -9.63 0.34 -2.51
C GLU A 63 -9.21 0.43 -1.05
N LEU A 64 -9.11 -0.71 -0.39
CA LEU A 64 -8.67 -0.75 1.00
C LEU A 64 -7.23 -0.29 1.14
N GLY A 65 -6.38 -0.66 0.19
CA GLY A 65 -5.01 -0.20 0.16
C GLY A 65 -4.90 1.31 -0.01
N ALA A 66 -5.73 1.87 -0.89
CA ALA A 66 -5.75 3.30 -1.12
C ALA A 66 -6.15 4.05 0.15
N ARG A 67 -7.16 3.56 0.86
CA ARG A 67 -7.58 4.16 2.13
C ARG A 67 -6.49 4.07 3.18
N PHE A 68 -5.83 2.93 3.23
CA PHE A 68 -4.73 2.71 4.17
C PHE A 68 -3.59 3.69 3.93
N VAL A 69 -3.19 3.85 2.67
CA VAL A 69 -2.11 4.78 2.31
C VAL A 69 -2.51 6.22 2.62
N ARG A 70 -3.75 6.58 2.33
CA ARG A 70 -4.25 7.93 2.63
C ARG A 70 -4.19 8.21 4.13
N LEU A 71 -4.62 7.23 4.92
CA LEU A 71 -4.60 7.36 6.37
C LEU A 71 -3.16 7.49 6.88
N PHE A 72 -2.27 6.66 6.35
CA PHE A 72 -0.86 6.73 6.71
C PHE A 72 -0.26 8.09 6.40
N ARG A 73 -0.56 8.64 5.22
CA ARG A 73 -0.05 9.95 4.84
C ARG A 73 -0.57 11.05 5.74
N SER A 74 -1.83 10.95 6.16
CA SER A 74 -2.40 11.91 7.10
C SER A 74 -1.68 11.87 8.43
N LEU A 75 -1.42 10.69 8.96
CA LEU A 75 -0.69 10.53 10.21
C LEU A 75 0.74 11.03 10.07
N ASP A 76 1.39 10.70 8.97
CA ASP A 76 2.75 11.13 8.71
C ASP A 76 2.86 12.65 8.64
N ALA A 77 1.88 13.30 8.01
CA ALA A 77 1.84 14.76 7.93
C ALA A 77 1.65 15.38 9.31
N ILE A 78 0.78 14.79 10.14
CA ILE A 78 0.51 15.30 11.49
C ILE A 78 1.75 15.19 12.36
N THR A 79 2.49 14.08 12.22
CA THR A 79 3.68 13.86 13.04
C THR A 79 4.92 14.55 12.50
N GLY A 80 4.83 15.20 11.34
CA GLY A 80 5.98 15.85 10.72
C GLY A 80 6.93 14.89 10.00
N GLY A 81 6.52 13.65 9.81
CA GLY A 81 7.30 12.64 9.11
C GLY A 81 8.49 12.17 9.95
N ASP A 82 9.01 11.01 9.61
CA ASP A 82 10.29 10.47 10.09
C ASP A 82 10.60 10.66 11.57
N GLY A 83 9.59 10.79 12.40
CA GLY A 83 9.80 10.90 13.81
C GLY A 83 10.33 12.24 14.29
N LYS A 84 10.33 13.26 13.46
CA LYS A 84 10.82 14.59 13.87
C LYS A 84 10.01 15.16 15.04
N VAL A 85 8.70 14.98 14.98
CA VAL A 85 7.84 15.45 16.06
C VAL A 85 8.13 14.69 17.34
N ALA A 86 8.41 13.41 17.24
CA ALA A 86 8.72 12.60 18.39
C ALA A 86 10.00 13.07 19.08
N ASN A 87 10.89 13.72 18.36
CA ASN A 87 12.14 14.24 18.90
C ASN A 87 12.01 15.65 19.42
N ALA A 88 10.93 16.27 19.08
CA ALA A 88 10.68 17.62 19.57
C ALA A 88 10.01 17.58 20.92
#